data_6294dd83203777c9a95425cb2014ca8e
#
_entry.id   6294dd83203777c9a95425cb2014ca8e
#
_cell.length_a   1.000
_cell.length_b   1.000
_cell.length_c   1.000
_cell.angle_alpha   90.00
_cell.angle_beta   90.00
_cell.angle_gamma   90.00
#
_symmetry.space_group_name_H-M   'P 1'
#
loop_
_entity.id
_entity.type
_entity.pdbx_description
1 polymer ?
#
loop_
_entity_poly.entity_id
_entity_poly.type
_entity_poly.pdbx_seq_one_letter_code
_entity_poly.pdbx_strand_id
1 'polypeptide(L)'
;GYAIMAGVEQLIEYFKNLRFTEEDIAYLRGRKCFSESFLNYLRDFEFECDVWAVPEGTPVFPGEPLVTVAGPMIQAQFVETMILLTINHQTLIATKANRITRAAQGRVVLEFGSRRAQGYDGAVLGARAAYIGGCQGTACVLSDRDYRIPAGGTMAHSWVQMFDSEYE
;
A
#
# COMPACT_ATOMS: atom_id res chain seq x y z
N GLY A 1 12.75 1.75 19.14
CA GLY A 1 11.98 0.88 18.24
C GLY A 1 12.47 1.01 16.80
N TYR A 2 12.01 0.15 15.92
CA TYR A 2 12.28 0.20 14.49
C TYR A 2 10.97 0.00 13.71
N ALA A 3 10.96 0.38 12.45
CA ALA A 3 9.93 0.02 11.49
C ALA A 3 10.55 -0.67 10.26
N ILE A 4 9.74 -1.38 9.47
CA ILE A 4 10.14 -1.98 8.20
C ILE A 4 9.52 -1.17 7.08
N MET A 5 10.36 -0.57 6.24
CA MET A 5 9.92 0.27 5.13
C MET A 5 9.09 -0.54 4.12
N ALA A 6 7.93 -0.05 3.72
CA ALA A 6 7.08 -0.63 2.69
C ALA A 6 6.15 0.41 2.06
N GLY A 7 5.72 0.19 0.81
CA GLY A 7 4.82 1.06 0.06
C GLY A 7 5.47 1.84 -1.08
N VAL A 8 6.77 1.68 -1.30
CA VAL A 8 7.51 2.44 -2.33
C VAL A 8 7.05 2.09 -3.74
N GLU A 9 6.77 0.81 -4.01
CA GLU A 9 6.32 0.37 -5.34
C GLU A 9 5.00 1.05 -5.75
N GLN A 10 4.04 1.18 -4.83
CA GLN A 10 2.78 1.86 -5.10
C GLN A 10 2.97 3.37 -5.30
N LEU A 11 3.96 3.98 -4.65
CA LEU A 11 4.30 5.38 -4.89
C LEU A 11 4.90 5.58 -6.28
N ILE A 12 5.78 4.69 -6.72
CA ILE A 12 6.37 4.73 -8.06
C ILE A 12 5.25 4.63 -9.12
N GLU A 13 4.33 3.69 -8.93
CA GLU A 13 3.17 3.52 -9.80
C GLU A 13 2.28 4.78 -9.82
N TYR A 14 2.02 5.34 -8.64
CA TYR A 14 1.25 6.58 -8.51
C TYR A 14 1.92 7.75 -9.24
N PHE A 15 3.21 8.00 -9.04
CA PHE A 15 3.92 9.12 -9.67
C PHE A 15 3.96 9.00 -11.20
N LYS A 16 4.16 7.79 -11.73
CA LYS A 16 4.15 7.53 -13.17
C LYS A 16 2.78 7.79 -13.83
N ASN A 17 1.71 7.63 -13.06
CA ASN A 17 0.34 7.75 -13.57
C ASN A 17 -0.38 9.03 -13.11
N LEU A 18 0.29 9.88 -12.32
CA LEU A 18 -0.32 11.10 -11.77
C LEU A 18 -0.59 12.10 -12.90
N ARG A 19 -1.86 12.29 -13.19
CA ARG A 19 -2.38 13.24 -14.18
C ARG A 19 -3.82 13.62 -13.84
N PHE A 20 -4.29 14.72 -14.39
CA PHE A 20 -5.66 15.19 -14.23
C PHE A 20 -6.42 15.00 -15.55
N THR A 21 -7.57 14.36 -15.49
CA THR A 21 -8.44 14.15 -16.66
C THR A 21 -9.30 15.39 -16.95
N GLU A 22 -9.88 15.47 -18.14
CA GLU A 22 -10.86 16.54 -18.46
C GLU A 22 -12.09 16.50 -17.53
N GLU A 23 -12.44 15.33 -17.03
CA GLU A 23 -13.52 15.19 -16.01
C GLU A 23 -13.11 15.81 -14.68
N ASP A 24 -11.87 15.59 -14.21
CA ASP A 24 -11.32 16.23 -13.02
C ASP A 24 -11.31 17.76 -13.16
N ILE A 25 -10.85 18.26 -14.31
CA ILE A 25 -10.82 19.70 -14.62
C ILE A 25 -12.23 20.30 -14.62
N ALA A 26 -13.19 19.62 -15.23
CA ALA A 26 -14.59 20.06 -15.25
C ALA A 26 -15.20 20.10 -13.83
N TYR A 27 -14.93 19.07 -13.02
CA TYR A 27 -15.33 19.04 -11.63
C TYR A 27 -14.77 20.22 -10.84
N LEU A 28 -13.44 20.44 -10.91
CA LEU A 28 -12.76 21.52 -10.20
C LEU A 28 -13.26 22.89 -10.63
N ARG A 29 -13.52 23.10 -11.94
CA ARG A 29 -14.14 24.33 -12.47
C ARG A 29 -15.50 24.57 -11.86
N GLY A 30 -16.30 23.53 -11.70
CA GLY A 30 -17.61 23.60 -11.04
C GLY A 30 -17.58 24.05 -9.58
N ARG A 31 -16.42 23.85 -8.89
CA ARG A 31 -16.22 24.31 -7.50
C ARG A 31 -16.07 25.84 -7.38
N LYS A 32 -15.76 26.54 -8.47
CA LYS A 32 -15.64 28.01 -8.55
C LYS A 32 -14.62 28.64 -7.56
N CYS A 33 -13.64 27.87 -7.11
CA CYS A 33 -12.61 28.32 -6.17
C CYS A 33 -11.19 28.31 -6.80
N PHE A 34 -11.07 27.92 -8.06
CA PHE A 34 -9.80 27.87 -8.80
C PHE A 34 -9.83 28.79 -10.01
N SER A 35 -8.68 29.42 -10.31
CA SER A 35 -8.51 30.24 -11.52
C SER A 35 -8.39 29.36 -12.77
N GLU A 36 -8.78 29.89 -13.94
CA GLU A 36 -8.59 29.16 -15.20
C GLU A 36 -7.11 28.90 -15.50
N SER A 37 -6.20 29.78 -15.10
CA SER A 37 -4.76 29.54 -15.25
C SER A 37 -4.28 28.31 -14.45
N PHE A 38 -4.81 28.12 -13.25
CA PHE A 38 -4.49 26.94 -12.44
C PHE A 38 -5.12 25.66 -13.03
N LEU A 39 -6.34 25.73 -13.52
CA LEU A 39 -6.99 24.59 -14.19
C LEU A 39 -6.25 24.18 -15.47
N ASN A 40 -5.72 25.13 -16.22
CA ASN A 40 -4.87 24.84 -17.37
C ASN A 40 -3.54 24.20 -16.96
N TYR A 41 -2.92 24.68 -15.88
CA TYR A 41 -1.72 24.04 -15.31
C TYR A 41 -1.97 22.58 -14.93
N LEU A 42 -3.14 22.26 -14.32
CA LEU A 42 -3.49 20.88 -13.98
C LEU A 42 -3.74 20.02 -15.22
N ARG A 43 -4.34 20.59 -16.28
CA ARG A 43 -4.56 19.86 -17.55
C ARG A 43 -3.25 19.38 -18.17
N ASP A 44 -2.23 20.24 -18.11
CA ASP A 44 -0.91 20.00 -18.69
C ASP A 44 0.08 19.44 -17.66
N PHE A 45 -0.44 18.90 -16.53
CA PHE A 45 0.38 18.47 -15.41
C PHE A 45 1.25 17.27 -15.76
N GLU A 46 2.54 17.40 -15.55
CA GLU A 46 3.54 16.33 -15.54
C GLU A 46 4.31 16.38 -14.22
N PHE A 47 4.50 15.23 -13.60
CA PHE A 47 5.23 15.15 -12.32
C PHE A 47 6.73 15.21 -12.59
N GLU A 48 7.39 16.26 -12.11
CA GLU A 48 8.79 16.58 -12.36
C GLU A 48 9.68 16.56 -11.11
N CYS A 49 9.10 16.20 -9.94
CA CYS A 49 9.90 16.17 -8.72
C CYS A 49 10.86 14.99 -8.69
N ASP A 50 12.05 15.20 -8.16
CA ASP A 50 12.93 14.13 -7.73
C ASP A 50 12.42 13.49 -6.45
N VAL A 51 12.48 12.16 -6.37
CA VAL A 51 12.03 11.39 -5.20
C VAL A 51 13.10 10.40 -4.79
N TRP A 52 13.50 10.48 -3.53
CA TRP A 52 14.38 9.49 -2.89
C TRP A 52 13.58 8.76 -1.81
N ALA A 53 13.69 7.45 -1.78
CA ALA A 53 13.03 6.63 -0.77
C ALA A 53 13.97 5.55 -0.25
N VAL A 54 13.81 5.19 1.02
CA VAL A 54 14.47 4.01 1.59
C VAL A 54 13.90 2.77 0.91
N PRO A 55 14.74 1.81 0.47
CA PRO A 55 14.27 0.57 -0.14
C PRO A 55 13.34 -0.22 0.77
N GLU A 56 12.31 -0.85 0.18
CA GLU A 56 11.38 -1.70 0.93
C GLU A 56 12.09 -2.87 1.62
N GLY A 57 11.58 -3.26 2.77
CA GLY A 57 12.17 -4.30 3.62
C GLY A 57 13.30 -3.81 4.53
N THR A 58 13.78 -2.58 4.34
CA THR A 58 14.84 -2.00 5.17
C THR A 58 14.32 -1.63 6.56
N PRO A 59 14.99 -2.02 7.65
CA PRO A 59 14.73 -1.49 8.97
C PRO A 59 15.08 0.00 9.05
N VAL A 60 14.16 0.81 9.54
CA VAL A 60 14.33 2.27 9.71
C VAL A 60 14.04 2.67 11.15
N PHE A 61 14.63 3.79 11.58
CA PHE A 61 14.57 4.24 12.96
C PHE A 61 13.94 5.64 13.08
N PRO A 62 13.47 6.04 14.27
CA PRO A 62 12.90 7.36 14.48
C PRO A 62 13.87 8.48 14.12
N GLY A 63 13.37 9.48 13.39
CA GLY A 63 14.14 10.64 12.97
C GLY A 63 14.82 10.49 11.60
N GLU A 64 14.77 9.31 10.98
CA GLU A 64 15.27 9.09 9.61
C GLU A 64 14.22 9.50 8.57
N PRO A 65 14.60 10.24 7.50
CA PRO A 65 13.68 10.53 6.41
C PRO A 65 13.42 9.24 5.61
N LEU A 66 12.16 8.86 5.46
CA LEU A 66 11.75 7.66 4.70
C LEU A 66 11.60 7.94 3.21
N VAL A 67 11.03 9.10 2.89
CA VAL A 67 10.84 9.60 1.53
C VAL A 67 11.18 11.09 1.51
N THR A 68 11.95 11.51 0.54
CA THR A 68 12.28 12.93 0.29
C THR A 68 11.81 13.29 -1.11
N VAL A 69 11.08 14.40 -1.22
CA VAL A 69 10.61 14.95 -2.49
C VAL A 69 11.19 16.33 -2.68
N ALA A 70 11.81 16.59 -3.83
CA ALA A 70 12.35 17.91 -4.18
C ALA A 70 11.94 18.32 -5.59
N GLY A 71 11.35 19.50 -5.74
CA GLY A 71 10.87 20.03 -7.01
C GLY A 71 9.92 21.21 -6.85
N PRO A 72 9.10 21.50 -7.85
CA PRO A 72 8.12 22.58 -7.78
C PRO A 72 7.18 22.42 -6.56
N MET A 73 7.02 23.47 -5.78
CA MET A 73 6.26 23.43 -4.51
C MET A 73 4.85 22.88 -4.68
N ILE A 74 4.13 23.27 -5.74
CA ILE A 74 2.77 22.79 -6.01
C ILE A 74 2.75 21.26 -6.18
N GLN A 75 3.71 20.72 -6.92
CA GLN A 75 3.82 19.28 -7.17
C GLN A 75 4.18 18.51 -5.89
N ALA A 76 5.15 19.01 -5.13
CA ALA A 76 5.54 18.40 -3.86
C ALA A 76 4.37 18.37 -2.85
N GLN A 77 3.56 19.43 -2.81
CA GLN A 77 2.35 19.46 -1.96
C GLN A 77 1.26 18.50 -2.43
N PHE A 78 1.07 18.31 -3.72
CA PHE A 78 0.05 17.37 -4.23
C PHE A 78 0.29 15.94 -3.81
N VAL A 79 1.54 15.51 -3.75
CA VAL A 79 1.88 14.11 -3.49
C VAL A 79 2.00 13.77 -2.00
N GLU A 80 2.08 14.77 -1.12
CA GLU A 80 2.28 14.58 0.32
C GLU A 80 1.28 13.59 0.93
N THR A 81 -0.01 13.83 0.74
CA THR A 81 -1.05 12.99 1.34
C THR A 81 -0.98 11.54 0.86
N MET A 82 -0.71 11.32 -0.43
CA MET A 82 -0.60 9.98 -0.98
C MET A 82 0.64 9.24 -0.48
N ILE A 83 1.75 9.95 -0.33
CA ILE A 83 2.98 9.41 0.27
C ILE A 83 2.70 8.96 1.71
N LEU A 84 2.14 9.85 2.53
CA LEU A 84 1.82 9.55 3.93
C LEU A 84 0.85 8.38 4.06
N LEU A 85 -0.23 8.39 3.30
CA LEU A 85 -1.24 7.32 3.28
C LEU A 85 -0.61 5.95 2.95
N THR A 86 0.19 5.90 1.89
CA THR A 86 0.75 4.65 1.36
C THR A 86 1.85 4.10 2.28
N ILE A 87 2.81 4.94 2.66
CA ILE A 87 3.94 4.52 3.49
C ILE A 87 3.49 4.18 4.90
N ASN A 88 2.61 4.96 5.51
CA ASN A 88 2.13 4.70 6.87
C ASN A 88 1.45 3.33 6.97
N HIS A 89 0.45 3.07 6.11
CA HIS A 89 -0.31 1.82 6.14
C HIS A 89 0.59 0.59 5.96
N GLN A 90 1.39 0.58 4.90
CA GLN A 90 2.20 -0.59 4.56
C GLN A 90 3.37 -0.78 5.52
N THR A 91 4.04 0.28 5.94
CA THR A 91 5.14 0.20 6.92
C THR A 91 4.67 -0.31 8.28
N LEU A 92 3.50 0.11 8.76
CA LEU A 92 2.94 -0.40 10.01
C LEU A 92 2.65 -1.90 9.95
N ILE A 93 2.07 -2.37 8.84
CA ILE A 93 1.77 -3.80 8.65
C ILE A 93 3.05 -4.61 8.49
N ALA A 94 3.99 -4.18 7.65
CA ALA A 94 5.28 -4.84 7.48
C ALA A 94 6.04 -4.95 8.80
N THR A 95 6.04 -3.89 9.61
CA THR A 95 6.66 -3.87 10.93
C THR A 95 6.01 -4.86 11.88
N LYS A 96 4.68 -4.91 11.91
CA LYS A 96 3.94 -5.87 12.75
C LYS A 96 4.23 -7.30 12.32
N ALA A 97 4.17 -7.57 11.01
CA ALA A 97 4.48 -8.87 10.44
C ALA A 97 5.92 -9.30 10.78
N ASN A 98 6.89 -8.40 10.65
CA ASN A 98 8.29 -8.68 10.98
C ASN A 98 8.48 -9.07 12.45
N ARG A 99 7.80 -8.39 13.37
CA ARG A 99 7.86 -8.76 14.79
C ARG A 99 7.27 -10.13 15.06
N ILE A 100 6.17 -10.47 14.38
CA ILE A 100 5.50 -11.78 14.52
C ILE A 100 6.39 -12.89 13.94
N THR A 101 6.92 -12.69 12.74
CA THR A 101 7.76 -13.70 12.07
C THR A 101 9.06 -13.96 12.84
N ARG A 102 9.66 -12.92 13.42
CA ARG A 102 10.83 -13.08 14.32
C ARG A 102 10.48 -13.85 15.59
N ALA A 103 9.32 -13.56 16.19
CA ALA A 103 8.85 -14.30 17.36
C ALA A 103 8.50 -15.76 17.04
N ALA A 104 8.14 -16.07 15.80
CA ALA A 104 7.86 -17.43 15.34
C ALA A 104 9.10 -18.32 15.22
N GLN A 105 10.33 -17.77 15.31
CA GLN A 105 11.59 -18.52 15.33
C GLN A 105 11.72 -19.55 14.19
N GLY A 106 11.46 -19.11 12.96
CA GLY A 106 11.57 -19.94 11.75
C GLY A 106 10.31 -20.77 11.41
N ARG A 107 9.27 -20.72 12.23
CA ARG A 107 7.99 -21.35 11.88
C ARG A 107 7.29 -20.50 10.80
N VAL A 108 6.52 -21.21 9.95
CA VAL A 108 5.71 -20.58 8.91
C VAL A 108 4.69 -19.61 9.51
N VAL A 109 4.65 -18.40 8.99
CA VAL A 109 3.63 -17.39 9.32
C VAL A 109 2.92 -16.98 8.04
N LEU A 110 1.60 -17.16 8.01
CA LEU A 110 0.74 -16.76 6.91
C LEU A 110 -0.14 -15.57 7.30
N GLU A 111 -0.35 -14.66 6.35
CA GLU A 111 -1.23 -13.51 6.52
C GLU A 111 -2.68 -13.90 6.17
N PHE A 112 -3.59 -13.85 7.13
CA PHE A 112 -5.00 -14.19 6.98
C PHE A 112 -5.92 -13.08 7.47
N GLY A 113 -5.48 -11.83 7.37
CA GLY A 113 -6.15 -10.66 7.93
C GLY A 113 -7.11 -9.93 7.01
N SER A 114 -7.29 -10.34 5.75
CA SER A 114 -8.06 -9.60 4.73
C SER A 114 -9.46 -9.19 5.21
N ARG A 115 -10.21 -10.05 5.88
CA ARG A 115 -11.55 -9.75 6.44
C ARG A 115 -11.56 -8.74 7.59
N ARG A 116 -10.40 -8.33 8.08
CA ARG A 116 -10.19 -7.36 9.15
C ARG A 116 -9.52 -6.08 8.67
N ALA A 117 -9.21 -6.00 7.37
CA ALA A 117 -8.59 -4.83 6.77
C ALA A 117 -9.58 -3.67 6.65
N GLN A 118 -9.04 -2.48 6.55
CA GLN A 118 -9.80 -1.26 6.34
C GLN A 118 -9.98 -0.99 4.85
N GLY A 119 -10.93 -1.69 4.24
CA GLY A 119 -11.24 -1.61 2.82
C GLY A 119 -10.46 -2.60 1.95
N TYR A 120 -10.89 -2.68 0.69
CA TYR A 120 -10.36 -3.60 -0.31
C TYR A 120 -8.85 -3.43 -0.54
N ASP A 121 -8.43 -2.20 -0.85
CA ASP A 121 -7.02 -1.89 -1.09
C ASP A 121 -6.17 -2.15 0.16
N GLY A 122 -6.73 -1.87 1.35
CA GLY A 122 -6.09 -2.19 2.62
C GLY A 122 -5.84 -3.68 2.82
N ALA A 123 -6.70 -4.55 2.30
CA ALA A 123 -6.50 -5.99 2.34
C ALA A 123 -5.39 -6.44 1.38
N VAL A 124 -5.42 -5.99 0.13
CA VAL A 124 -4.46 -6.38 -0.91
C VAL A 124 -3.05 -5.87 -0.59
N LEU A 125 -2.92 -4.56 -0.30
CA LEU A 125 -1.64 -3.95 0.04
C LEU A 125 -1.13 -4.36 1.41
N GLY A 126 -2.03 -4.67 2.34
CA GLY A 126 -1.70 -5.23 3.65
C GLY A 126 -1.07 -6.62 3.55
N ALA A 127 -1.59 -7.48 2.68
CA ALA A 127 -1.00 -8.80 2.40
C ALA A 127 0.41 -8.67 1.80
N ARG A 128 0.60 -7.73 0.85
CA ARG A 128 1.91 -7.41 0.28
C ARG A 128 2.89 -6.92 1.36
N ALA A 129 2.47 -6.00 2.19
CA ALA A 129 3.29 -5.45 3.26
C ALA A 129 3.67 -6.53 4.31
N ALA A 130 2.76 -7.44 4.64
CA ALA A 130 3.03 -8.57 5.52
C ALA A 130 4.08 -9.53 4.93
N TYR A 131 4.05 -9.75 3.62
CA TYR A 131 5.06 -10.55 2.91
C TYR A 131 6.45 -9.88 2.98
N ILE A 132 6.54 -8.56 2.74
CA ILE A 132 7.77 -7.78 2.93
C ILE A 132 8.27 -7.90 4.38
N GLY A 133 7.35 -7.94 5.35
CA GLY A 133 7.66 -8.15 6.78
C GLY A 133 8.13 -9.56 7.14
N GLY A 134 8.05 -10.52 6.20
CA GLY A 134 8.55 -11.89 6.35
C GLY A 134 7.48 -12.98 6.45
N CYS A 135 6.19 -12.66 6.29
CA CYS A 135 5.17 -13.68 6.09
C CYS A 135 5.45 -14.46 4.80
N GLN A 136 5.15 -15.76 4.80
CA GLN A 136 5.50 -16.65 3.70
C GLN A 136 4.36 -16.88 2.71
N GLY A 137 3.19 -16.32 2.98
CA GLY A 137 2.02 -16.39 2.10
C GLY A 137 0.83 -15.65 2.69
N THR A 138 -0.26 -15.64 1.94
CA THR A 138 -1.50 -14.91 2.29
C THR A 138 -2.75 -15.72 1.92
N ALA A 139 -3.89 -15.41 2.51
CA ALA A 139 -5.19 -15.86 2.04
C ALA A 139 -5.78 -14.93 0.96
N CYS A 140 -5.11 -13.84 0.61
CA CYS A 140 -5.56 -12.88 -0.39
C CYS A 140 -5.11 -13.31 -1.80
N VAL A 141 -5.98 -13.98 -2.55
CA VAL A 141 -5.70 -14.47 -3.91
C VAL A 141 -5.34 -13.34 -4.88
N LEU A 142 -5.87 -12.12 -4.67
CA LEU A 142 -5.50 -10.97 -5.49
C LEU A 142 -4.03 -10.58 -5.31
N SER A 143 -3.50 -10.70 -4.10
CA SER A 143 -2.09 -10.44 -3.83
C SER A 143 -1.16 -11.51 -4.43
N ASP A 144 -1.64 -12.74 -4.59
CA ASP A 144 -0.93 -13.76 -5.37
C ASP A 144 -0.89 -13.36 -6.84
N ARG A 145 -2.03 -13.04 -7.43
CA ARG A 145 -2.11 -12.65 -8.84
C ARG A 145 -1.24 -11.43 -9.16
N ASP A 146 -1.32 -10.38 -8.34
CA ASP A 146 -0.76 -9.07 -8.66
C ASP A 146 0.70 -8.93 -8.19
N TYR A 147 1.07 -9.61 -7.10
CA TYR A 147 2.40 -9.49 -6.49
C TYR A 147 3.15 -10.82 -6.35
N ARG A 148 2.58 -11.93 -6.86
CA ARG A 148 3.18 -13.28 -6.81
C ARG A 148 3.48 -13.76 -5.39
N ILE A 149 2.64 -13.39 -4.45
CA ILE A 149 2.72 -13.82 -3.05
C ILE A 149 1.98 -15.15 -2.94
N PRO A 150 2.62 -16.24 -2.47
CA PRO A 150 1.97 -17.55 -2.43
C PRO A 150 0.64 -17.50 -1.68
N ALA A 151 -0.45 -17.87 -2.37
CA ALA A 151 -1.77 -17.94 -1.76
C ALA A 151 -2.00 -19.29 -1.10
N GLY A 152 -2.64 -19.26 0.07
CA GLY A 152 -3.07 -20.46 0.80
C GLY A 152 -4.34 -20.16 1.57
N GLY A 153 -4.99 -21.20 2.02
CA GLY A 153 -6.23 -21.04 2.76
C GLY A 153 -6.57 -22.26 3.61
N THR A 154 -7.65 -22.13 4.36
CA THR A 154 -8.26 -23.20 5.14
C THR A 154 -9.75 -23.24 4.83
N MET A 155 -10.38 -24.35 5.14
CA MET A 155 -11.84 -24.48 5.06
C MET A 155 -12.52 -23.61 6.11
N ALA A 156 -13.64 -23.01 5.74
CA ALA A 156 -14.51 -22.33 6.71
C ALA A 156 -15.21 -23.37 7.60
N HIS A 157 -15.45 -23.01 8.87
CA HIS A 157 -16.22 -23.88 9.77
C HIS A 157 -17.61 -24.22 9.22
N SER A 158 -18.27 -23.27 8.56
CA SER A 158 -19.56 -23.49 7.89
C SER A 158 -19.49 -24.55 6.79
N TRP A 159 -18.39 -24.66 6.08
CA TRP A 159 -18.17 -25.72 5.10
C TRP A 159 -18.13 -27.10 5.79
N VAL A 160 -17.30 -27.23 6.82
CA VAL A 160 -17.19 -28.50 7.59
C VAL A 160 -18.53 -28.90 8.19
N GLN A 161 -19.31 -27.95 8.67
CA GLN A 161 -20.62 -28.16 9.28
C GLN A 161 -21.75 -28.51 8.27
N MET A 162 -21.48 -28.45 6.96
CA MET A 162 -22.44 -28.86 5.93
C MET A 162 -22.51 -30.36 5.72
N PHE A 163 -21.55 -31.09 6.23
CA PHE A 163 -21.45 -32.56 6.08
C PHE A 163 -21.95 -33.27 7.35
N ASP A 164 -22.58 -34.41 7.20
CA ASP A 164 -23.12 -35.20 8.32
C ASP A 164 -22.01 -35.95 9.09
N SER A 165 -20.85 -36.14 8.45
CA SER A 165 -19.69 -36.81 9.05
C SER A 165 -18.36 -36.19 8.59
N GLU A 166 -17.28 -36.50 9.32
CA GLU A 166 -15.91 -36.08 8.97
C GLU A 166 -15.33 -36.78 7.74
N TYR A 167 -16.03 -37.83 7.25
CA TYR A 167 -15.56 -38.71 6.16
C TYR A 167 -16.25 -38.43 4.82
N GLU A 168 -17.13 -37.47 4.78
CA GLU A 168 -17.79 -37.00 3.56
C GLU A 168 -17.07 -35.76 2.97
#